data_43856bf3da92df0b9d837fdb208399cd
#
_entry.id   43856bf3da92df0b9d837fdb208399cd
#
_cell.length_a   1.000
_cell.length_b   1.000
_cell.length_c   1.000
_cell.angle_alpha   90.00
_cell.angle_beta   90.00
_cell.angle_gamma   90.00
#
_symmetry.space_group_name_H-M   'P 1'
#
loop_
_entity.id
_entity.type
_entity.pdbx_description
1 polymer ?
#
loop_
_entity_poly.entity_id
_entity_poly.type
_entity_poly.pdbx_seq_one_letter_code
_entity_poly.pdbx_strand_id
1 'polypeptide(L)'
;DYWNGTPKIDELTIRTITDGSTLANALQSGEIQAAYGMAYESYPMFENDAYTFSQISTSRCFFGKMNFDESSVCADPAVRKAIAMGIDKENFVATLLEGNGYVANGVFPEGSAFGGDKVTTETYDPEGAKEVLEAAGWKDTDGDGIREKDGKKLTVRWLTYPSRQELPLLAESAQATLKDIGIDLDINCTADNNSVADDPTVWDVYAMANVQAPTGDPEYWFTVFATSDATRNQGKYSSEKLDELEKELSAEFDIEKRAELAVQMQQTVLDDHAFVFCSFLKMSMISKANVTGYESHACDYYQVTADLDIN
;
A
#
# COMPACT_ATOMS: atom_id res chain seq x y z
N ASP A 1 -34.44 1.92 -11.26
CA ASP A 1 -33.77 2.22 -12.56
C ASP A 1 -32.27 2.35 -12.34
N TYR A 2 -31.58 1.20 -12.36
CA TYR A 2 -30.12 1.18 -12.26
C TYR A 2 -29.52 1.45 -13.65
N TRP A 3 -28.51 2.32 -13.75
CA TRP A 3 -27.93 2.75 -15.03
C TRP A 3 -27.37 1.60 -15.88
N ASN A 4 -26.90 0.51 -15.25
CA ASN A 4 -26.31 -0.68 -15.90
C ASN A 4 -27.30 -1.86 -16.00
N GLY A 5 -28.59 -1.60 -16.05
CA GLY A 5 -29.63 -2.61 -16.24
C GLY A 5 -30.33 -3.05 -14.96
N THR A 6 -31.18 -4.05 -15.09
CA THR A 6 -31.94 -4.60 -13.96
C THR A 6 -31.13 -5.72 -13.31
N PRO A 7 -30.86 -5.67 -11.99
CA PRO A 7 -30.25 -6.78 -11.27
C PRO A 7 -31.02 -8.08 -11.44
N LYS A 8 -30.32 -9.20 -11.53
CA LYS A 8 -30.92 -10.53 -11.69
C LYS A 8 -31.40 -11.12 -10.36
N ILE A 9 -30.79 -10.72 -9.27
CA ILE A 9 -31.14 -11.15 -7.90
C ILE A 9 -32.08 -10.14 -7.25
N ASP A 10 -33.03 -10.62 -6.43
CA ASP A 10 -34.01 -9.78 -5.73
C ASP A 10 -33.48 -9.28 -4.39
N GLU A 11 -32.62 -10.04 -3.72
CA GLU A 11 -32.09 -9.73 -2.40
C GLU A 11 -30.60 -10.08 -2.28
N LEU A 12 -29.82 -9.17 -1.73
CA LEU A 12 -28.40 -9.36 -1.40
C LEU A 12 -28.17 -9.02 0.08
N THR A 13 -27.63 -9.97 0.82
CA THR A 13 -27.20 -9.76 2.20
C THR A 13 -25.69 -9.68 2.27
N ILE A 14 -25.15 -8.54 2.73
CA ILE A 14 -23.70 -8.35 2.95
C ILE A 14 -23.41 -8.51 4.43
N ARG A 15 -22.50 -9.44 4.77
CA ARG A 15 -22.10 -9.73 6.15
C ARG A 15 -20.64 -9.39 6.34
N THR A 16 -20.30 -8.68 7.40
CA THR A 16 -18.91 -8.40 7.79
C THR A 16 -18.40 -9.54 8.66
N ILE A 17 -17.38 -10.26 8.18
CA ILE A 17 -16.67 -11.32 8.90
C ILE A 17 -15.19 -10.97 8.82
N THR A 18 -14.59 -10.58 9.95
CA THR A 18 -13.21 -10.07 10.00
C THR A 18 -12.15 -11.13 10.28
N ASP A 19 -12.57 -12.28 10.80
CA ASP A 19 -11.67 -13.41 11.05
C ASP A 19 -11.60 -14.32 9.81
N GLY A 20 -10.39 -14.55 9.28
CA GLY A 20 -10.17 -15.31 8.04
C GLY A 20 -10.64 -16.77 8.12
N SER A 21 -10.43 -17.45 9.24
CA SER A 21 -10.88 -18.82 9.44
C SER A 21 -12.40 -18.93 9.51
N THR A 22 -13.04 -17.97 10.17
CA THR A 22 -14.50 -17.88 10.24
C THR A 22 -15.09 -17.60 8.86
N LEU A 23 -14.46 -16.72 8.06
CA LEU A 23 -14.87 -16.44 6.68
C LEU A 23 -14.78 -17.68 5.79
N ALA A 24 -13.68 -18.41 5.88
CA ALA A 24 -13.49 -19.66 5.14
C ALA A 24 -14.54 -20.73 5.51
N ASN A 25 -14.79 -20.92 6.79
CA ASN A 25 -15.80 -21.86 7.29
C ASN A 25 -17.22 -21.47 6.85
N ALA A 26 -17.56 -20.16 6.87
CA ALA A 26 -18.87 -19.68 6.43
C ALA A 26 -19.10 -19.94 4.93
N LEU A 27 -18.07 -19.76 4.09
CA LEU A 27 -18.16 -20.09 2.66
C LEU A 27 -18.25 -21.61 2.44
N GLN A 28 -17.46 -22.42 3.16
CA GLN A 28 -17.50 -23.87 3.04
C GLN A 28 -18.87 -24.46 3.46
N SER A 29 -19.40 -24.01 4.57
CA SER A 29 -20.71 -24.47 5.08
C SER A 29 -21.90 -24.01 4.24
N GLY A 30 -21.72 -23.01 3.37
CA GLY A 30 -22.80 -22.40 2.58
C GLY A 30 -23.61 -21.36 3.36
N GLU A 31 -23.14 -20.94 4.52
CA GLU A 31 -23.72 -19.81 5.26
C GLU A 31 -23.65 -18.51 4.46
N ILE A 32 -22.57 -18.37 3.66
CA ILE A 32 -22.41 -17.34 2.63
C ILE A 32 -22.13 -18.03 1.27
N GLN A 33 -22.49 -17.38 0.17
CA GLN A 33 -22.31 -17.89 -1.17
C GLN A 33 -21.08 -17.31 -1.87
N ALA A 34 -20.57 -16.19 -1.38
CA ALA A 34 -19.43 -15.51 -1.95
C ALA A 34 -18.62 -14.83 -0.84
N ALA A 35 -17.33 -14.69 -1.02
CA ALA A 35 -16.39 -14.08 -0.07
C ALA A 35 -15.39 -13.18 -0.77
N TYR A 36 -15.07 -12.06 -0.13
CA TYR A 36 -14.01 -11.13 -0.46
C TYR A 36 -13.01 -11.05 0.69
N GLY A 37 -11.71 -10.93 0.39
CA GLY A 37 -10.68 -10.76 1.42
C GLY A 37 -10.39 -12.06 2.20
N MET A 38 -10.49 -13.19 1.53
CA MET A 38 -10.08 -14.49 2.09
C MET A 38 -8.59 -14.49 2.41
N ALA A 39 -8.22 -15.06 3.54
CA ALA A 39 -6.82 -15.23 3.91
C ALA A 39 -6.11 -16.21 2.95
N TYR A 40 -4.84 -15.91 2.59
CA TYR A 40 -4.10 -16.65 1.55
C TYR A 40 -3.94 -18.13 1.88
N GLU A 41 -3.66 -18.47 3.11
CA GLU A 41 -3.56 -19.86 3.60
C GLU A 41 -4.84 -20.67 3.40
N SER A 42 -5.98 -20.01 3.17
CA SER A 42 -7.26 -20.67 2.91
C SER A 42 -7.51 -20.94 1.41
N TYR A 43 -6.75 -20.34 0.51
CA TYR A 43 -6.97 -20.45 -0.94
C TYR A 43 -7.01 -21.90 -1.46
N PRO A 44 -6.10 -22.80 -1.04
CA PRO A 44 -6.12 -24.19 -1.51
C PRO A 44 -7.43 -24.94 -1.24
N MET A 45 -8.21 -24.49 -0.24
CA MET A 45 -9.52 -25.11 0.07
C MET A 45 -10.59 -24.80 -0.99
N PHE A 46 -10.37 -23.75 -1.78
CA PHE A 46 -11.34 -23.22 -2.75
C PHE A 46 -10.90 -23.38 -4.20
N GLU A 47 -9.71 -23.90 -4.46
CA GLU A 47 -9.18 -24.18 -5.80
C GLU A 47 -9.67 -25.54 -6.32
N ASN A 48 -11.00 -25.69 -6.45
CA ASN A 48 -11.66 -26.89 -6.96
C ASN A 48 -13.01 -26.56 -7.61
N ASP A 49 -13.61 -27.54 -8.28
CA ASP A 49 -14.83 -27.36 -9.09
C ASP A 49 -16.09 -26.93 -8.30
N ALA A 50 -16.07 -26.98 -6.97
CA ALA A 50 -17.19 -26.52 -6.15
C ALA A 50 -17.23 -24.99 -5.99
N TYR A 51 -16.17 -24.30 -6.41
CA TYR A 51 -16.00 -22.87 -6.27
C TYR A 51 -15.54 -22.22 -7.56
N THR A 52 -15.84 -20.93 -7.70
CA THR A 52 -15.22 -20.04 -8.68
C THR A 52 -14.20 -19.17 -7.96
N PHE A 53 -12.94 -19.24 -8.38
CA PHE A 53 -11.83 -18.47 -7.85
C PHE A 53 -11.40 -17.43 -8.91
N SER A 54 -11.77 -16.18 -8.69
CA SER A 54 -11.39 -15.05 -9.56
C SER A 54 -10.27 -14.26 -8.89
N GLN A 55 -9.15 -14.10 -9.57
CA GLN A 55 -8.02 -13.30 -9.10
C GLN A 55 -7.49 -12.38 -10.19
N ILE A 56 -7.20 -11.13 -9.85
CA ILE A 56 -6.64 -10.13 -10.76
C ILE A 56 -5.65 -9.21 -10.02
N SER A 57 -4.65 -8.74 -10.75
CA SER A 57 -3.78 -7.67 -10.28
C SER A 57 -4.56 -6.35 -10.18
N THR A 58 -4.40 -5.65 -9.07
CA THR A 58 -5.12 -4.40 -8.79
C THR A 58 -4.17 -3.21 -8.67
N SER A 59 -4.72 -2.00 -8.65
CA SER A 59 -3.99 -0.78 -8.30
C SER A 59 -3.98 -0.50 -6.79
N ARG A 60 -4.41 -1.46 -5.93
CA ARG A 60 -4.27 -1.32 -4.49
C ARG A 60 -2.82 -1.52 -4.08
N CYS A 61 -2.21 -0.47 -3.55
CA CYS A 61 -0.83 -0.45 -3.10
C CYS A 61 -0.74 -0.42 -1.58
N PHE A 62 0.21 -1.16 -1.02
CA PHE A 62 0.69 -1.03 0.35
C PHE A 62 1.92 -0.13 0.32
N PHE A 63 1.85 0.99 1.01
CA PHE A 63 2.92 1.98 1.03
C PHE A 63 3.05 2.66 2.39
N GLY A 64 4.25 3.14 2.71
CA GLY A 64 4.54 3.97 3.87
C GLY A 64 4.66 5.43 3.47
N LYS A 65 3.93 6.30 4.16
CA LYS A 65 4.06 7.75 4.07
C LYS A 65 5.07 8.20 5.11
N MET A 66 6.11 8.94 4.70
CA MET A 66 7.13 9.50 5.60
C MET A 66 6.63 10.80 6.24
N ASN A 67 7.04 11.03 7.47
CA ASN A 67 6.69 12.22 8.21
C ASN A 67 7.85 13.24 8.15
N PHE A 68 7.57 14.43 7.63
CA PHE A 68 8.52 15.54 7.47
C PHE A 68 8.47 16.54 8.65
N ASP A 69 7.66 16.29 9.66
CA ASP A 69 7.66 17.11 10.87
C ASP A 69 9.05 17.10 11.53
N GLU A 70 9.51 18.24 12.04
CA GLU A 70 10.83 18.39 12.67
C GLU A 70 11.04 17.49 13.90
N SER A 71 9.96 17.01 14.52
CA SER A 71 9.99 16.03 15.62
C SER A 71 10.24 14.59 15.15
N SER A 72 10.11 14.33 13.85
CA SER A 72 10.28 13.01 13.25
C SER A 72 11.74 12.73 12.88
N VAL A 73 12.20 11.50 13.06
CA VAL A 73 13.49 11.04 12.53
C VAL A 73 13.49 11.02 11.00
N CYS A 74 12.32 10.88 10.37
CA CYS A 74 12.15 10.98 8.92
C CYS A 74 12.25 12.42 8.37
N ALA A 75 12.40 13.46 9.21
CA ALA A 75 12.83 14.79 8.77
C ALA A 75 14.23 14.75 8.13
N ASP A 76 15.12 13.83 8.58
CA ASP A 76 16.43 13.58 7.97
C ASP A 76 16.26 12.81 6.64
N PRO A 77 16.65 13.37 5.47
CA PRO A 77 16.53 12.70 4.18
C PRO A 77 17.33 11.39 4.09
N ALA A 78 18.43 11.26 4.83
CA ALA A 78 19.21 10.03 4.87
C ALA A 78 18.44 8.89 5.54
N VAL A 79 17.61 9.17 6.55
CA VAL A 79 16.75 8.18 7.20
C VAL A 79 15.66 7.71 6.24
N ARG A 80 15.00 8.63 5.52
CA ARG A 80 13.98 8.26 4.52
C ARG A 80 14.57 7.38 3.42
N LYS A 81 15.73 7.77 2.89
CA LYS A 81 16.44 6.99 1.88
C LYS A 81 16.82 5.60 2.38
N ALA A 82 17.38 5.52 3.59
CA ALA A 82 17.77 4.24 4.20
C ALA A 82 16.56 3.32 4.44
N ILE A 83 15.40 3.85 4.82
CA ILE A 83 14.15 3.08 4.95
C ILE A 83 13.74 2.51 3.57
N ALA A 84 13.80 3.33 2.51
CA ALA A 84 13.44 2.90 1.15
C ALA A 84 14.37 1.78 0.64
N MET A 85 15.68 1.84 0.96
CA MET A 85 16.68 0.84 0.60
C MET A 85 16.69 -0.37 1.54
N GLY A 86 16.20 -0.23 2.77
CA GLY A 86 16.28 -1.25 3.82
C GLY A 86 15.08 -2.21 3.88
N ILE A 87 13.99 -1.94 3.18
CA ILE A 87 12.81 -2.83 3.15
C ILE A 87 12.93 -3.82 2.00
N ASP A 88 12.99 -5.13 2.32
CA ASP A 88 13.01 -6.22 1.33
C ASP A 88 11.59 -6.49 0.78
N LYS A 89 11.22 -5.71 -0.23
CA LYS A 89 9.91 -5.78 -0.88
C LYS A 89 9.70 -7.09 -1.64
N GLU A 90 10.76 -7.66 -2.23
CA GLU A 90 10.70 -8.92 -2.98
C GLU A 90 10.39 -10.08 -2.04
N ASN A 91 11.10 -10.17 -0.91
CA ASN A 91 10.84 -11.21 0.08
C ASN A 91 9.46 -11.04 0.74
N PHE A 92 9.03 -9.80 1.00
CA PHE A 92 7.67 -9.53 1.49
C PHE A 92 6.61 -10.12 0.54
N VAL A 93 6.71 -9.83 -0.76
CA VAL A 93 5.76 -10.34 -1.76
C VAL A 93 5.84 -11.84 -1.93
N ALA A 94 7.04 -12.40 -2.03
CA ALA A 94 7.24 -13.82 -2.30
C ALA A 94 6.85 -14.72 -1.12
N THR A 95 7.20 -14.28 0.11
CA THR A 95 7.09 -15.12 1.31
C THR A 95 5.84 -14.81 2.13
N LEU A 96 5.59 -13.52 2.42
CA LEU A 96 4.49 -13.14 3.32
C LEU A 96 3.17 -12.94 2.60
N LEU A 97 3.19 -12.50 1.34
CA LEU A 97 2.00 -12.47 0.49
C LEU A 97 1.80 -13.76 -0.30
N GLU A 98 2.69 -14.76 -0.16
CA GLU A 98 2.62 -16.04 -0.89
C GLU A 98 2.44 -15.86 -2.41
N GLY A 99 3.03 -14.79 -2.99
CA GLY A 99 2.88 -14.42 -4.39
C GLY A 99 1.53 -13.78 -4.75
N ASN A 100 0.67 -13.46 -3.77
CA ASN A 100 -0.61 -12.77 -3.99
C ASN A 100 -0.47 -11.25 -4.11
N GLY A 101 0.68 -10.80 -4.55
CA GLY A 101 1.02 -9.42 -4.85
C GLY A 101 2.14 -9.35 -5.89
N TYR A 102 2.60 -8.15 -6.14
CA TYR A 102 3.83 -7.86 -6.90
C TYR A 102 4.47 -6.58 -6.37
N VAL A 103 5.79 -6.50 -6.51
CA VAL A 103 6.58 -5.37 -5.98
C VAL A 103 6.09 -4.05 -6.59
N ALA A 104 5.96 -3.02 -5.76
CA ALA A 104 5.64 -1.69 -6.21
C ALA A 104 6.91 -0.85 -6.39
N ASN A 105 7.18 -0.47 -7.65
CA ASN A 105 8.31 0.37 -8.03
C ASN A 105 7.94 1.86 -8.12
N GLY A 106 6.69 2.20 -7.89
CA GLY A 106 6.17 3.57 -7.90
C GLY A 106 4.74 3.63 -7.39
N VAL A 107 4.11 4.77 -7.59
CA VAL A 107 2.72 5.03 -7.19
C VAL A 107 1.75 4.11 -7.91
N PHE A 108 1.97 3.86 -9.21
CA PHE A 108 1.02 3.14 -10.08
C PHE A 108 1.57 1.80 -10.56
N PRO A 109 0.68 0.84 -10.88
CA PRO A 109 1.06 -0.46 -11.41
C PRO A 109 1.87 -0.35 -12.70
N GLU A 110 2.82 -1.28 -12.89
CA GLU A 110 3.55 -1.42 -14.13
C GLU A 110 2.62 -1.70 -15.31
N GLY A 111 3.04 -1.30 -16.52
CA GLY A 111 2.29 -1.49 -17.76
C GLY A 111 1.19 -0.46 -18.01
N SER A 112 0.88 0.43 -17.08
CA SER A 112 0.03 1.59 -17.35
C SER A 112 0.80 2.70 -18.09
N ALA A 113 0.08 3.66 -18.71
CA ALA A 113 0.72 4.78 -19.40
C ALA A 113 1.63 5.62 -18.49
N PHE A 114 1.41 5.57 -17.19
CA PHE A 114 2.16 6.25 -16.12
C PHE A 114 2.63 5.28 -15.03
N GLY A 115 2.94 4.02 -15.38
CA GLY A 115 3.28 2.97 -14.42
C GLY A 115 4.66 3.10 -13.79
N GLY A 116 4.87 2.29 -12.74
CA GLY A 116 6.13 2.22 -12.00
C GLY A 116 7.34 1.76 -12.83
N ASP A 117 7.10 1.16 -14.01
CA ASP A 117 8.11 0.80 -15.00
C ASP A 117 8.73 2.02 -15.71
N LYS A 118 8.21 3.21 -15.51
CA LYS A 118 8.65 4.48 -16.13
C LYS A 118 9.41 5.41 -15.19
N VAL A 119 9.59 4.98 -13.96
CA VAL A 119 10.30 5.74 -12.91
C VAL A 119 11.47 4.94 -12.35
N THR A 120 12.37 5.64 -11.66
CA THR A 120 13.50 5.02 -10.95
C THR A 120 13.24 5.10 -9.45
N THR A 121 13.45 4.02 -8.75
CA THR A 121 13.29 3.94 -7.29
C THR A 121 14.45 3.20 -6.66
N GLU A 122 14.62 3.34 -5.34
CA GLU A 122 15.60 2.58 -4.58
C GLU A 122 15.22 1.08 -4.59
N THR A 123 16.24 0.25 -4.78
CA THR A 123 16.14 -1.21 -4.62
C THR A 123 16.58 -1.63 -3.24
N TYR A 124 16.27 -2.86 -2.83
CA TYR A 124 16.78 -3.40 -1.57
C TYR A 124 18.30 -3.48 -1.61
N ASP A 125 18.95 -2.65 -0.81
CA ASP A 125 20.40 -2.55 -0.67
C ASP A 125 20.77 -2.20 0.77
N PRO A 126 20.80 -3.18 1.68
CA PRO A 126 21.08 -2.94 3.10
C PRO A 126 22.48 -2.38 3.35
N GLU A 127 23.48 -2.71 2.53
CA GLU A 127 24.84 -2.18 2.70
C GLU A 127 24.90 -0.70 2.27
N GLY A 128 24.30 -0.35 1.13
CA GLY A 128 24.18 1.05 0.71
C GLY A 128 23.36 1.88 1.71
N ALA A 129 22.32 1.32 2.32
CA ALA A 129 21.54 1.97 3.37
C ALA A 129 22.39 2.29 4.61
N LYS A 130 23.25 1.37 5.03
CA LYS A 130 24.22 1.59 6.13
C LYS A 130 25.19 2.72 5.82
N GLU A 131 25.72 2.76 4.58
CA GLU A 131 26.63 3.82 4.13
C GLU A 131 25.96 5.20 4.14
N VAL A 132 24.70 5.27 3.67
CA VAL A 132 23.89 6.50 3.69
C VAL A 132 23.70 7.02 5.11
N LEU A 133 23.32 6.14 6.03
CA LEU A 133 23.15 6.51 7.45
C LEU A 133 24.46 6.97 8.08
N GLU A 134 25.54 6.25 7.81
CA GLU A 134 26.86 6.56 8.38
C GLU A 134 27.40 7.90 7.89
N ALA A 135 27.25 8.19 6.59
CA ALA A 135 27.61 9.47 6.00
C ALA A 135 26.81 10.65 6.60
N ALA A 136 25.57 10.41 6.99
CA ALA A 136 24.70 11.39 7.67
C ALA A 136 24.98 11.52 9.17
N GLY A 137 25.89 10.73 9.73
CA GLY A 137 26.31 10.78 11.13
C GLY A 137 25.52 9.84 12.05
N TRP A 138 24.65 8.98 11.52
CA TRP A 138 24.00 7.91 12.28
C TRP A 138 24.95 6.72 12.45
N LYS A 139 25.40 6.45 13.66
CA LYS A 139 26.40 5.41 13.97
C LYS A 139 26.01 4.66 15.21
N ASP A 140 26.26 3.35 15.24
CA ASP A 140 26.18 2.55 16.46
C ASP A 140 27.46 2.79 17.27
N THR A 141 27.36 3.59 18.33
CA THR A 141 28.51 4.00 19.16
C THR A 141 28.57 3.26 20.47
N ASP A 142 27.48 2.64 20.94
CA ASP A 142 27.42 1.84 22.16
C ASP A 142 27.48 0.32 21.91
N GLY A 143 27.35 -0.12 20.63
CA GLY A 143 27.51 -1.50 20.20
C GLY A 143 26.26 -2.36 20.43
N ASP A 144 25.08 -1.74 20.59
CA ASP A 144 23.82 -2.49 20.77
C ASP A 144 23.12 -2.86 19.45
N GLY A 145 23.68 -2.43 18.34
CA GLY A 145 23.19 -2.72 16.99
C GLY A 145 22.20 -1.68 16.45
N ILE A 146 21.84 -0.66 17.22
CA ILE A 146 20.97 0.45 16.79
C ILE A 146 21.82 1.71 16.68
N ARG A 147 21.64 2.44 15.58
CA ARG A 147 22.38 3.67 15.30
C ARG A 147 21.84 4.82 16.15
N GLU A 148 22.73 5.74 16.50
CA GLU A 148 22.38 6.99 17.17
C GLU A 148 23.05 8.20 16.52
N LYS A 149 22.44 9.37 16.71
CA LYS A 149 22.96 10.68 16.30
C LYS A 149 22.57 11.70 17.38
N ASP A 150 23.53 12.51 17.82
CA ASP A 150 23.33 13.53 18.87
C ASP A 150 22.70 12.97 20.16
N GLY A 151 23.07 11.72 20.52
CA GLY A 151 22.59 11.04 21.71
C GLY A 151 21.16 10.49 21.62
N LYS A 152 20.55 10.49 20.42
CA LYS A 152 19.22 9.89 20.17
C LYS A 152 19.37 8.64 19.32
N LYS A 153 18.76 7.53 19.78
CA LYS A 153 18.67 6.30 18.98
C LYS A 153 17.79 6.48 17.76
N LEU A 154 18.15 5.78 16.69
CA LEU A 154 17.37 5.75 15.46
C LEU A 154 16.22 4.76 15.62
N THR A 155 15.15 5.22 16.25
CA THR A 155 13.91 4.47 16.40
C THR A 155 12.85 5.12 15.51
N VAL A 156 12.28 4.36 14.60
CA VAL A 156 11.19 4.77 13.70
C VAL A 156 9.87 4.31 14.30
N ARG A 157 8.97 5.23 14.59
CA ARG A 157 7.61 4.95 15.06
C ARG A 157 6.73 4.64 13.83
N TRP A 158 6.44 3.36 13.67
CA TRP A 158 5.70 2.85 12.52
C TRP A 158 4.22 2.70 12.86
N LEU A 159 3.38 3.57 12.31
CA LEU A 159 1.93 3.50 12.45
C LEU A 159 1.33 2.62 11.35
N THR A 160 0.40 1.74 11.72
CA THR A 160 -0.39 0.94 10.78
C THR A 160 -1.70 0.46 11.42
N TYR A 161 -2.48 -0.39 10.73
CA TYR A 161 -3.76 -0.87 11.22
C TYR A 161 -4.06 -2.33 10.84
N PRO A 162 -4.86 -3.07 11.65
CA PRO A 162 -5.05 -4.51 11.46
C PRO A 162 -6.16 -4.89 10.47
N SER A 163 -6.98 -3.94 9.99
CA SER A 163 -8.11 -4.26 9.09
C SER A 163 -7.70 -4.69 7.67
N ARG A 164 -6.40 -4.64 7.36
CA ARG A 164 -5.74 -5.24 6.20
C ARG A 164 -4.64 -6.14 6.74
N GLN A 165 -4.79 -7.45 6.59
CA GLN A 165 -3.87 -8.45 7.14
C GLN A 165 -2.42 -8.29 6.65
N GLU A 166 -2.21 -7.74 5.47
CA GLU A 166 -0.91 -7.51 4.86
C GLU A 166 -0.10 -6.42 5.58
N LEU A 167 -0.77 -5.45 6.20
CA LEU A 167 -0.10 -4.31 6.84
C LEU A 167 0.66 -4.67 8.12
N PRO A 168 0.13 -5.46 9.06
CA PRO A 168 0.92 -6.00 10.17
C PRO A 168 2.12 -6.83 9.70
N LEU A 169 1.92 -7.69 8.67
CA LEU A 169 3.01 -8.49 8.09
C LEU A 169 4.10 -7.62 7.47
N LEU A 170 3.72 -6.54 6.78
CA LEU A 170 4.67 -5.56 6.25
C LEU A 170 5.46 -4.88 7.36
N ALA A 171 4.81 -4.50 8.46
CA ALA A 171 5.47 -3.88 9.60
C ALA A 171 6.50 -4.81 10.25
N GLU A 172 6.15 -6.08 10.45
CA GLU A 172 7.04 -7.11 11.00
C GLU A 172 8.23 -7.41 10.07
N SER A 173 7.98 -7.50 8.76
CA SER A 173 9.02 -7.66 7.75
C SER A 173 9.98 -6.46 7.72
N ALA A 174 9.44 -5.25 7.71
CA ALA A 174 10.23 -4.02 7.76
C ALA A 174 11.04 -3.93 9.07
N GLN A 175 10.46 -4.32 10.22
CA GLN A 175 11.17 -4.33 11.49
C GLN A 175 12.41 -5.24 11.44
N ALA A 176 12.28 -6.43 10.86
CA ALA A 176 13.39 -7.36 10.74
C ALA A 176 14.50 -6.79 9.85
N THR A 177 14.19 -6.34 8.64
CA THR A 177 15.19 -5.87 7.66
C THR A 177 15.79 -4.51 8.03
N LEU A 178 15.02 -3.60 8.62
CA LEU A 178 15.53 -2.30 9.09
C LEU A 178 16.44 -2.43 10.31
N LYS A 179 16.20 -3.43 11.18
CA LYS A 179 17.09 -3.74 12.28
C LYS A 179 18.48 -4.14 11.81
N ASP A 180 18.59 -4.87 10.70
CA ASP A 180 19.88 -5.29 10.12
C ASP A 180 20.73 -4.12 9.64
N ILE A 181 20.13 -2.96 9.41
CA ILE A 181 20.84 -1.72 9.06
C ILE A 181 20.97 -0.72 10.20
N GLY A 182 20.54 -1.12 11.43
CA GLY A 182 20.67 -0.32 12.65
C GLY A 182 19.53 0.65 12.91
N ILE A 183 18.35 0.40 12.33
CA ILE A 183 17.10 1.14 12.59
C ILE A 183 16.20 0.27 13.47
N ASP A 184 15.85 0.74 14.66
CA ASP A 184 14.80 0.13 15.48
C ASP A 184 13.41 0.56 15.01
N LEU A 185 12.44 -0.36 15.04
CA LEU A 185 11.08 -0.07 14.62
C LEU A 185 10.11 -0.28 15.80
N ASP A 186 9.47 0.81 16.23
CA ASP A 186 8.39 0.80 17.22
C ASP A 186 7.04 0.76 16.48
N ILE A 187 6.39 -0.43 16.49
CA ILE A 187 5.17 -0.68 15.71
C ILE A 187 3.93 -0.35 16.53
N ASN A 188 3.16 0.63 16.07
CA ASN A 188 1.82 0.93 16.55
C ASN A 188 0.78 0.44 15.54
N CYS A 189 0.26 -0.78 15.74
CA CYS A 189 -0.82 -1.35 14.93
C CYS A 189 -2.17 -1.15 15.62
N THR A 190 -2.92 -0.14 15.22
CA THR A 190 -4.17 0.27 15.89
C THR A 190 -5.33 0.47 14.93
N ALA A 191 -6.54 0.13 15.37
CA ALA A 191 -7.77 0.43 14.61
C ALA A 191 -8.10 1.95 14.60
N ASP A 192 -7.54 2.72 15.54
CA ASP A 192 -7.67 4.18 15.63
C ASP A 192 -6.55 4.94 14.89
N ASN A 193 -6.01 4.33 13.85
CA ASN A 193 -4.89 4.84 13.07
C ASN A 193 -5.12 6.25 12.49
N ASN A 194 -6.34 6.61 12.13
CA ASN A 194 -6.64 7.94 11.58
C ASN A 194 -6.46 9.03 12.63
N SER A 195 -7.01 8.85 13.85
CA SER A 195 -6.83 9.82 14.95
C SER A 195 -5.37 9.94 15.35
N VAL A 196 -4.61 8.83 15.35
CA VAL A 196 -3.17 8.86 15.64
C VAL A 196 -2.42 9.59 14.54
N ALA A 197 -2.76 9.39 13.27
CA ALA A 197 -2.11 10.05 12.14
C ALA A 197 -2.31 11.58 12.11
N ASP A 198 -3.38 12.07 12.73
CA ASP A 198 -3.66 13.52 12.80
C ASP A 198 -2.68 14.27 13.75
N ASP A 199 -1.97 13.55 14.61
CA ASP A 199 -0.86 14.10 15.40
C ASP A 199 0.49 13.69 14.81
N PRO A 200 1.17 14.54 14.01
CA PRO A 200 2.44 14.21 13.38
C PRO A 200 3.61 14.06 14.37
N THR A 201 3.42 14.37 15.65
CA THR A 201 4.49 14.25 16.65
C THR A 201 4.63 12.85 17.23
N VAL A 202 3.71 11.90 16.90
CA VAL A 202 3.69 10.56 17.52
C VAL A 202 4.00 9.41 16.56
N TRP A 203 4.27 9.69 15.27
CA TRP A 203 4.64 8.69 14.27
C TRP A 203 5.70 9.23 13.30
N ASP A 204 6.44 8.35 12.65
CA ASP A 204 7.48 8.68 11.67
C ASP A 204 7.17 8.10 10.28
N VAL A 205 6.60 6.89 10.23
CA VAL A 205 6.10 6.26 9.02
C VAL A 205 4.66 5.81 9.25
N TYR A 206 3.75 6.17 8.33
CA TYR A 206 2.39 5.66 8.35
C TYR A 206 2.16 4.72 7.17
N ALA A 207 2.17 3.40 7.45
CA ALA A 207 1.92 2.37 6.46
C ALA A 207 0.42 2.14 6.27
N MET A 208 -0.01 2.18 5.01
CA MET A 208 -1.41 2.09 4.63
C MET A 208 -1.63 1.38 3.30
N ALA A 209 -2.88 1.09 3.01
CA ALA A 209 -3.33 0.55 1.72
C ALA A 209 -4.30 1.50 1.04
N ASN A 210 -4.10 1.77 -0.24
CA ASN A 210 -5.04 2.57 -1.04
C ASN A 210 -5.09 2.08 -2.49
N VAL A 211 -6.24 2.27 -3.14
CA VAL A 211 -6.36 2.11 -4.60
C VAL A 211 -5.84 3.39 -5.24
N GLN A 212 -4.75 3.26 -6.02
CA GLN A 212 -3.99 4.43 -6.45
C GLN A 212 -4.65 5.23 -7.57
N ALA A 213 -5.38 4.55 -8.47
CA ALA A 213 -6.10 5.19 -9.57
C ALA A 213 -7.51 4.59 -9.70
N PRO A 214 -8.46 4.92 -8.80
CA PRO A 214 -9.79 4.29 -8.77
C PRO A 214 -10.62 4.54 -10.03
N THR A 215 -10.38 5.66 -10.71
CA THR A 215 -11.04 6.03 -11.98
C THR A 215 -10.16 5.80 -13.21
N GLY A 216 -8.94 5.29 -13.03
CA GLY A 216 -7.93 5.19 -14.08
C GLY A 216 -7.17 6.49 -14.34
N ASP A 217 -7.49 7.57 -13.62
CA ASP A 217 -6.80 8.86 -13.71
C ASP A 217 -5.69 8.98 -12.65
N PRO A 218 -4.49 9.48 -12.99
CA PRO A 218 -3.36 9.58 -12.06
C PRO A 218 -3.48 10.70 -11.03
N GLU A 219 -4.29 11.74 -11.26
CA GLU A 219 -4.37 12.95 -10.44
C GLU A 219 -4.83 12.66 -9.01
N TYR A 220 -5.78 11.71 -8.85
CA TYR A 220 -6.39 11.37 -7.57
C TYR A 220 -5.37 11.13 -6.45
N TRP A 221 -4.34 10.32 -6.71
CA TRP A 221 -3.41 9.95 -5.65
C TRP A 221 -2.58 11.16 -5.17
N PHE A 222 -2.13 12.01 -6.08
CA PHE A 222 -1.32 13.17 -5.75
C PHE A 222 -2.10 14.20 -4.93
N THR A 223 -3.32 14.52 -5.35
CA THR A 223 -4.19 15.49 -4.65
C THR A 223 -4.67 14.99 -3.29
N VAL A 224 -4.69 13.68 -3.09
CA VAL A 224 -5.07 13.09 -1.79
C VAL A 224 -3.88 12.97 -0.84
N PHE A 225 -2.68 12.64 -1.32
CA PHE A 225 -1.57 12.25 -0.44
C PHE A 225 -0.31 13.10 -0.55
N ALA A 226 0.00 13.70 -1.70
CA ALA A 226 1.36 14.16 -1.97
C ALA A 226 1.52 15.67 -2.20
N THR A 227 0.55 16.39 -2.74
CA THR A 227 0.65 17.85 -2.84
C THR A 227 0.71 18.51 -1.46
N SER A 228 1.25 19.71 -1.38
CA SER A 228 1.41 20.43 -0.11
C SER A 228 0.08 20.68 0.60
N ASP A 229 -1.02 20.80 -0.15
CA ASP A 229 -2.39 20.97 0.34
C ASP A 229 -3.24 19.70 0.30
N ALA A 230 -2.61 18.53 0.03
CA ALA A 230 -3.30 17.26 -0.07
C ALA A 230 -4.10 16.93 1.18
N THR A 231 -5.33 16.44 0.99
CA THR A 231 -6.30 16.22 2.08
C THR A 231 -5.82 15.21 3.14
N ARG A 232 -4.88 14.33 2.81
CA ARG A 232 -4.29 13.33 3.70
C ARG A 232 -2.77 13.50 3.82
N ASN A 233 -2.27 14.73 3.73
CA ASN A 233 -0.86 15.05 3.93
C ASN A 233 -0.54 15.33 5.42
N GLN A 234 -0.90 14.37 6.31
CA GLN A 234 -0.58 14.51 7.74
C GLN A 234 0.94 14.49 8.01
N GLY A 235 1.74 13.94 7.09
CA GLY A 235 3.21 13.89 7.18
C GLY A 235 3.91 15.20 6.80
N LYS A 236 3.18 16.25 6.45
CA LYS A 236 3.71 17.60 6.12
C LYS A 236 4.74 17.62 4.97
N TYR A 237 4.65 16.66 4.05
CA TYR A 237 5.46 16.73 2.84
C TYR A 237 5.09 17.97 2.03
N SER A 238 6.09 18.67 1.46
CA SER A 238 5.89 19.84 0.63
C SER A 238 6.97 19.91 -0.45
N SER A 239 6.53 20.03 -1.70
CA SER A 239 7.42 20.17 -2.87
C SER A 239 6.82 21.16 -3.85
N GLU A 240 7.45 22.33 -4.00
CA GLU A 240 7.03 23.35 -4.97
C GLU A 240 6.95 22.78 -6.39
N LYS A 241 7.93 21.95 -6.76
CA LYS A 241 7.94 21.27 -8.07
C LYS A 241 6.72 20.36 -8.25
N LEU A 242 6.33 19.62 -7.22
CA LEU A 242 5.17 18.73 -7.30
C LEU A 242 3.87 19.52 -7.41
N ASP A 243 3.75 20.60 -6.64
CA ASP A 243 2.57 21.48 -6.66
C ASP A 243 2.41 22.22 -8.02
N GLU A 244 3.53 22.54 -8.69
CA GLU A 244 3.51 23.11 -10.03
C GLU A 244 3.06 22.05 -11.07
N LEU A 245 3.63 20.86 -11.02
CA LEU A 245 3.24 19.75 -11.91
C LEU A 245 1.77 19.36 -11.73
N GLU A 246 1.25 19.41 -10.50
CA GLU A 246 -0.18 19.13 -10.24
C GLU A 246 -1.07 20.18 -10.91
N LYS A 247 -0.74 21.48 -10.84
CA LYS A 247 -1.49 22.54 -11.53
C LYS A 247 -1.49 22.35 -13.04
N GLU A 248 -0.37 21.87 -13.61
CA GLU A 248 -0.30 21.54 -15.03
C GLU A 248 -1.16 20.33 -15.35
N LEU A 249 -1.11 19.27 -14.53
CA LEU A 249 -1.88 18.04 -14.72
C LEU A 249 -3.39 18.32 -14.66
N SER A 250 -3.85 19.09 -13.69
CA SER A 250 -5.27 19.41 -13.51
C SER A 250 -5.85 20.27 -14.65
N ALA A 251 -5.01 20.98 -15.38
CA ALA A 251 -5.40 21.80 -16.55
C ALA A 251 -5.22 21.08 -17.89
N GLU A 252 -4.52 19.93 -17.93
CA GLU A 252 -4.23 19.19 -19.15
C GLU A 252 -5.31 18.15 -19.45
N PHE A 253 -5.76 18.09 -20.70
CA PHE A 253 -6.78 17.13 -21.18
C PHE A 253 -6.24 16.10 -22.18
N ASP A 254 -5.03 16.30 -22.68
CA ASP A 254 -4.36 15.33 -23.55
C ASP A 254 -3.85 14.15 -22.70
N ILE A 255 -4.31 12.94 -23.02
CA ILE A 255 -4.06 11.73 -22.21
C ILE A 255 -2.56 11.39 -22.16
N GLU A 256 -1.83 11.60 -23.27
CA GLU A 256 -0.39 11.29 -23.32
C GLU A 256 0.40 12.27 -22.46
N LYS A 257 0.08 13.56 -22.53
CA LYS A 257 0.71 14.57 -21.69
C LYS A 257 0.37 14.41 -20.20
N ARG A 258 -0.88 14.04 -19.87
CA ARG A 258 -1.26 13.70 -18.50
C ARG A 258 -0.41 12.54 -17.97
N ALA A 259 -0.16 11.53 -18.80
CA ALA A 259 0.70 10.40 -18.41
C ALA A 259 2.16 10.85 -18.17
N GLU A 260 2.71 11.71 -19.05
CA GLU A 260 4.06 12.26 -18.88
C GLU A 260 4.19 13.10 -17.60
N LEU A 261 3.20 13.94 -17.29
CA LEU A 261 3.16 14.72 -16.05
C LEU A 261 3.09 13.80 -14.82
N ALA A 262 2.25 12.78 -14.86
CA ALA A 262 2.14 11.81 -13.76
C ALA A 262 3.44 11.05 -13.50
N VAL A 263 4.21 10.70 -14.55
CA VAL A 263 5.55 10.11 -14.41
C VAL A 263 6.50 11.08 -13.72
N GLN A 264 6.51 12.36 -14.11
CA GLN A 264 7.35 13.38 -13.48
C GLN A 264 6.98 13.60 -12.01
N MET A 265 5.69 13.61 -11.69
CA MET A 265 5.19 13.73 -10.31
C MET A 265 5.58 12.53 -9.46
N GLN A 266 5.44 11.30 -9.99
CA GLN A 266 5.94 10.10 -9.30
C GLN A 266 7.43 10.18 -9.02
N GLN A 267 8.24 10.53 -10.04
CA GLN A 267 9.69 10.62 -9.86
C GLN A 267 10.03 11.65 -8.79
N THR A 268 9.31 12.77 -8.71
CA THR A 268 9.54 13.80 -7.69
C THR A 268 9.34 13.25 -6.27
N VAL A 269 8.24 12.53 -6.01
CA VAL A 269 8.01 11.95 -4.67
C VAL A 269 8.97 10.81 -4.33
N LEU A 270 9.48 10.10 -5.35
CA LEU A 270 10.48 9.03 -5.17
C LEU A 270 11.87 9.62 -4.88
N ASP A 271 12.27 10.67 -5.59
CA ASP A 271 13.55 11.37 -5.38
C ASP A 271 13.62 11.99 -3.98
N ASP A 272 12.50 12.54 -3.47
CA ASP A 272 12.38 13.10 -2.13
C ASP A 272 12.25 12.01 -1.04
N HIS A 273 12.10 10.74 -1.43
CA HIS A 273 11.80 9.61 -0.52
C HIS A 273 10.61 9.94 0.39
N ALA A 274 9.60 10.64 -0.16
CA ALA A 274 8.44 11.05 0.61
C ALA A 274 7.49 9.88 0.93
N PHE A 275 7.59 8.82 0.13
CA PHE A 275 6.83 7.58 0.28
C PHE A 275 7.71 6.38 -0.05
N VAL A 276 7.44 5.24 0.61
CA VAL A 276 7.98 3.95 0.23
C VAL A 276 6.85 3.06 -0.26
N PHE A 277 6.84 2.73 -1.55
CA PHE A 277 5.87 1.82 -2.14
C PHE A 277 6.40 0.38 -2.02
N CYS A 278 5.59 -0.51 -1.46
CA CYS A 278 6.05 -1.86 -1.10
C CYS A 278 5.50 -2.92 -2.05
N SER A 279 4.18 -3.03 -2.16
CA SER A 279 3.57 -3.99 -3.07
C SER A 279 2.19 -3.56 -3.55
N PHE A 280 1.80 -4.07 -4.71
CA PHE A 280 0.40 -4.07 -5.16
C PHE A 280 -0.25 -5.41 -4.83
N LEU A 281 -1.55 -5.40 -4.55
CA LEU A 281 -2.33 -6.58 -4.22
C LEU A 281 -2.85 -7.26 -5.49
N LYS A 282 -2.77 -8.60 -5.52
CA LYS A 282 -3.66 -9.42 -6.34
C LYS A 282 -4.92 -9.69 -5.53
N MET A 283 -6.03 -9.15 -6.00
CA MET A 283 -7.33 -9.29 -5.36
C MET A 283 -7.97 -10.63 -5.72
N SER A 284 -8.54 -11.32 -4.74
CA SER A 284 -9.30 -12.54 -4.97
C SER A 284 -10.75 -12.41 -4.52
N MET A 285 -11.65 -12.90 -5.35
CA MET A 285 -13.07 -13.07 -5.05
C MET A 285 -13.42 -14.53 -5.25
N ILE A 286 -13.97 -15.18 -4.21
CA ILE A 286 -14.26 -16.61 -4.19
C ILE A 286 -15.75 -16.80 -3.97
N SER A 287 -16.39 -17.62 -4.80
CA SER A 287 -17.81 -17.93 -4.65
C SER A 287 -18.10 -19.41 -4.85
N LYS A 288 -19.29 -19.87 -4.44
CA LYS A 288 -19.81 -21.16 -4.86
C LYS A 288 -19.92 -21.21 -6.38
N ALA A 289 -19.72 -22.37 -6.99
CA ALA A 289 -19.73 -22.55 -8.45
C ALA A 289 -21.06 -22.16 -9.13
N ASN A 290 -22.16 -22.14 -8.40
CA ASN A 290 -23.47 -21.71 -8.91
C ASN A 290 -23.71 -20.20 -8.85
N VAL A 291 -22.75 -19.41 -8.32
CA VAL A 291 -22.77 -17.95 -8.36
C VAL A 291 -22.04 -17.47 -9.61
N THR A 292 -22.66 -16.60 -10.37
CA THR A 292 -22.09 -16.00 -11.58
C THR A 292 -22.07 -14.47 -11.48
N GLY A 293 -21.18 -13.80 -12.24
CA GLY A 293 -21.03 -12.33 -12.19
C GLY A 293 -20.38 -11.79 -10.93
N TYR A 294 -19.70 -12.67 -10.14
CA TYR A 294 -18.90 -12.29 -8.99
C TYR A 294 -17.41 -12.43 -9.36
N GLU A 295 -16.85 -11.35 -9.91
CA GLU A 295 -15.52 -11.33 -10.51
C GLU A 295 -14.67 -10.19 -9.98
N SER A 296 -13.36 -10.43 -9.84
CA SER A 296 -12.40 -9.42 -9.42
C SER A 296 -12.15 -8.39 -10.53
N HIS A 297 -12.05 -7.12 -10.16
CA HIS A 297 -11.71 -6.01 -11.05
C HIS A 297 -10.38 -5.36 -10.64
N ALA A 298 -9.69 -4.76 -11.59
CA ALA A 298 -8.42 -4.05 -11.34
C ALA A 298 -8.56 -2.89 -10.35
N CYS A 299 -9.74 -2.24 -10.30
CA CYS A 299 -10.19 -1.42 -9.18
C CYS A 299 -11.07 -2.28 -8.27
N ASP A 300 -10.61 -2.61 -7.07
CA ASP A 300 -11.27 -3.53 -6.15
C ASP A 300 -12.53 -2.98 -5.45
N TYR A 301 -13.08 -1.87 -5.95
CA TYR A 301 -14.33 -1.28 -5.48
C TYR A 301 -15.58 -1.91 -6.12
N TYR A 302 -15.42 -2.57 -7.27
CA TYR A 302 -16.54 -3.17 -8.01
C TYR A 302 -16.74 -4.63 -7.61
N GLN A 303 -17.31 -4.85 -6.42
CA GLN A 303 -17.53 -6.20 -5.88
C GLN A 303 -18.91 -6.76 -6.19
N VAL A 304 -19.90 -5.90 -6.35
CA VAL A 304 -21.30 -6.28 -6.65
C VAL A 304 -21.79 -5.46 -7.82
N THR A 305 -22.26 -6.16 -8.86
CA THR A 305 -22.81 -5.54 -10.08
C THR A 305 -24.21 -6.10 -10.38
N ALA A 306 -24.89 -5.55 -11.38
CA ALA A 306 -26.18 -6.05 -11.85
C ALA A 306 -26.09 -7.45 -12.49
N ASP A 307 -24.88 -7.90 -12.84
CA ASP A 307 -24.63 -9.19 -13.48
C ASP A 307 -24.59 -10.36 -12.49
N LEU A 308 -24.51 -10.03 -11.17
CA LEU A 308 -24.51 -11.04 -10.11
C LEU A 308 -25.80 -11.89 -10.19
N ASP A 309 -25.63 -13.21 -10.20
CA ASP A 309 -26.73 -14.16 -10.31
C ASP A 309 -26.40 -15.45 -9.53
N ILE A 310 -27.43 -16.19 -9.16
CA ILE A 310 -27.31 -17.50 -8.50
C ILE A 310 -28.21 -18.51 -9.18
N ASN A 311 -27.64 -19.62 -9.69
CA ASN A 311 -28.32 -20.66 -10.45
C ASN A 311 -28.63 -21.89 -9.60
#